data_2e5cfeabc9b3d5b949f2920337701654
#
_entry.id   2e5cfeabc9b3d5b949f2920337701654
#
_cell.length_a   1.000
_cell.length_b   1.000
_cell.length_c   1.000
_cell.angle_alpha   90.00
_cell.angle_beta   90.00
_cell.angle_gamma   90.00
#
_symmetry.space_group_name_H-M   'P 1'
#
loop_
_entity.id
_entity.type
_entity.pdbx_description
1 polymer ?
#
loop_
_entity_poly.entity_id
_entity_poly.type
_entity_poly.pdbx_seq_one_letter_code
_entity_poly.pdbx_strand_id
1 'polypeptide(L)'
;MAEVSWFNQIDREWAALTRHDPGLDIEKFYRHVLSAYKAGFAPLESIASTANALLLSALPGAAYLGRKMLDQVGVDKHPALRVTYALSLLSGTGGEADYALGHRVLRDVLKDEHAPDKLKGLSAAALGDSARLGRGEEADLELAKAQYEIAFELGMRDAAHTLGLYWENCWSGAAPGDVLPDRPRALQWYKRGGAASPRCMARLDALTTK
;
A
#
# COMPACT_ATOMS: atom_id res chain seq x y z
N MET A 1 13.44 -3.02 -36.89
CA MET A 1 14.73 -2.68 -36.23
C MET A 1 14.61 -1.56 -35.19
N ALA A 2 13.83 -0.51 -35.41
CA ALA A 2 13.63 0.57 -34.43
C ALA A 2 12.93 0.11 -33.14
N GLU A 3 11.92 -0.76 -33.22
CA GLU A 3 11.19 -1.28 -32.07
C GLU A 3 12.07 -2.07 -31.09
N VAL A 4 12.91 -2.98 -31.60
CA VAL A 4 13.80 -3.78 -30.75
C VAL A 4 14.82 -2.90 -29.99
N SER A 5 15.28 -1.82 -30.63
CA SER A 5 16.20 -0.85 -30.01
C SER A 5 15.53 -0.12 -28.85
N TRP A 6 14.24 0.15 -28.96
CA TRP A 6 13.49 0.95 -28.01
C TRP A 6 13.14 0.16 -26.72
N PHE A 7 12.71 -1.10 -26.86
CA PHE A 7 12.51 -1.99 -25.71
C PHE A 7 13.81 -2.22 -24.94
N ASN A 8 14.91 -2.47 -25.62
CA ASN A 8 16.23 -2.61 -24.98
C ASN A 8 16.68 -1.35 -24.23
N GLN A 9 16.20 -0.18 -24.63
CA GLN A 9 16.47 1.06 -23.91
C GLN A 9 15.64 1.17 -22.63
N ILE A 10 14.33 0.89 -22.70
CA ILE A 10 13.44 0.90 -21.52
C ILE A 10 13.92 -0.12 -20.49
N ASP A 11 14.33 -1.32 -20.90
CA ASP A 11 14.85 -2.35 -20.00
C ASP A 11 16.12 -1.89 -19.26
N ARG A 12 17.01 -1.20 -19.94
CA ARG A 12 18.22 -0.63 -19.31
C ARG A 12 17.89 0.50 -18.34
N GLU A 13 16.96 1.39 -18.72
CA GLU A 13 16.50 2.49 -17.87
C GLU A 13 15.73 1.93 -16.64
N TRP A 14 14.94 0.87 -16.83
CA TRP A 14 14.28 0.15 -15.73
C TRP A 14 15.29 -0.46 -14.74
N ALA A 15 16.31 -1.12 -15.27
CA ALA A 15 17.37 -1.68 -14.44
C ALA A 15 18.17 -0.60 -13.69
N ALA A 16 18.34 0.59 -14.27
CA ALA A 16 18.97 1.74 -13.61
C ALA A 16 18.05 2.30 -12.49
N LEU A 17 16.74 2.41 -12.74
CA LEU A 17 15.77 2.84 -11.73
C LEU A 17 15.78 1.92 -10.52
N THR A 18 15.75 0.60 -10.73
CA THR A 18 15.70 -0.40 -9.63
C THR A 18 17.00 -0.43 -8.80
N ARG A 19 18.12 0.00 -9.37
CA ARG A 19 19.40 0.17 -8.66
C ARG A 19 19.59 1.56 -8.07
N HIS A 20 18.60 2.46 -8.22
CA HIS A 20 18.69 3.85 -7.81
C HIS A 20 19.89 4.59 -8.40
N ASP A 21 20.21 4.30 -9.68
CA ASP A 21 21.35 4.89 -10.38
C ASP A 21 21.16 6.41 -10.53
N PRO A 22 22.00 7.25 -9.92
CA PRO A 22 21.89 8.69 -10.00
C PRO A 22 22.15 9.27 -11.40
N GLY A 23 22.71 8.48 -12.31
CA GLY A 23 22.90 8.85 -13.71
C GLY A 23 21.66 8.63 -14.59
N LEU A 24 20.59 8.05 -14.04
CA LEU A 24 19.34 7.87 -14.78
C LEU A 24 18.60 9.21 -14.96
N ASP A 25 18.35 9.59 -16.23
CA ASP A 25 17.39 10.64 -16.55
C ASP A 25 15.96 10.09 -16.37
N ILE A 26 15.40 10.28 -15.15
CA ILE A 26 14.08 9.74 -14.78
C ILE A 26 12.94 10.38 -15.58
N GLU A 27 13.07 11.64 -16.00
CA GLU A 27 12.06 12.28 -16.84
C GLU A 27 12.04 11.70 -18.25
N LYS A 28 13.20 11.42 -18.80
CA LYS A 28 13.32 10.75 -20.10
C LYS A 28 12.76 9.34 -20.02
N PHE A 29 13.12 8.57 -19.00
CA PHE A 29 12.56 7.25 -18.74
C PHE A 29 11.03 7.28 -18.63
N TYR A 30 10.48 8.17 -17.81
CA TYR A 30 9.05 8.38 -17.66
C TYR A 30 8.35 8.63 -19.01
N ARG A 31 8.92 9.52 -19.85
CA ARG A 31 8.39 9.82 -21.18
C ARG A 31 8.42 8.61 -22.11
N HIS A 32 9.49 7.82 -22.07
CA HIS A 32 9.62 6.59 -22.87
C HIS A 32 8.54 5.57 -22.52
N VAL A 33 8.37 5.27 -21.22
CA VAL A 33 7.37 4.30 -20.75
C VAL A 33 5.96 4.76 -21.09
N LEU A 34 5.64 6.04 -20.86
CA LEU A 34 4.32 6.59 -21.16
C LEU A 34 4.02 6.60 -22.67
N SER A 35 5.02 6.88 -23.50
CA SER A 35 4.89 6.83 -24.96
C SER A 35 4.64 5.40 -25.44
N ALA A 36 5.32 4.40 -24.85
CA ALA A 36 5.10 2.99 -25.10
C ALA A 36 3.65 2.57 -24.84
N TYR A 37 3.16 2.98 -23.69
CA TYR A 37 1.79 2.69 -23.30
C TYR A 37 0.77 3.30 -24.26
N LYS A 38 0.93 4.60 -24.59
CA LYS A 38 0.05 5.30 -25.52
C LYS A 38 0.05 4.73 -26.94
N ALA A 39 1.17 4.18 -27.37
CA ALA A 39 1.33 3.50 -28.63
C ALA A 39 0.82 2.03 -28.62
N GLY A 40 0.36 1.52 -27.47
CA GLY A 40 -0.13 0.15 -27.33
C GLY A 40 0.98 -0.91 -27.22
N PHE A 41 2.24 -0.51 -27.06
CA PHE A 41 3.37 -1.44 -26.93
C PHE A 41 3.63 -1.90 -25.48
N ALA A 42 3.24 -1.11 -24.47
CA ALA A 42 3.37 -1.48 -23.08
C ALA A 42 2.00 -1.81 -22.48
N PRO A 43 1.82 -2.97 -21.84
CA PRO A 43 0.58 -3.31 -21.17
C PRO A 43 0.41 -2.48 -19.87
N LEU A 44 -0.82 -2.41 -19.38
CA LEU A 44 -1.19 -1.64 -18.19
C LEU A 44 -0.41 -2.09 -16.94
N GLU A 45 -0.11 -3.38 -16.84
CA GLU A 45 0.66 -3.98 -15.74
C GLU A 45 2.10 -3.43 -15.68
N SER A 46 2.70 -3.17 -16.83
CA SER A 46 4.04 -2.52 -16.91
C SER A 46 3.98 -1.09 -16.38
N ILE A 47 2.90 -0.37 -16.64
CA ILE A 47 2.69 0.97 -16.10
C ILE A 47 2.53 0.92 -14.58
N ALA A 48 1.75 -0.03 -14.06
CA ALA A 48 1.56 -0.22 -12.62
C ALA A 48 2.90 -0.48 -11.93
N SER A 49 3.70 -1.38 -12.48
CA SER A 49 5.03 -1.72 -11.96
C SER A 49 5.97 -0.52 -12.00
N THR A 50 5.98 0.22 -13.11
CA THR A 50 6.82 1.42 -13.27
C THR A 50 6.41 2.53 -12.31
N ALA A 51 5.12 2.83 -12.20
CA ALA A 51 4.62 3.83 -11.27
C ALA A 51 5.00 3.49 -9.82
N ASN A 52 4.82 2.22 -9.43
CA ASN A 52 5.21 1.75 -8.10
C ASN A 52 6.72 1.87 -7.85
N ALA A 53 7.55 1.47 -8.82
CA ALA A 53 9.01 1.61 -8.71
C ALA A 53 9.45 3.07 -8.59
N LEU A 54 8.83 3.98 -9.35
CA LEU A 54 9.08 5.42 -9.25
C LEU A 54 8.65 5.97 -7.88
N LEU A 55 7.49 5.58 -7.36
CA LEU A 55 7.01 6.00 -6.04
C LEU A 55 7.93 5.55 -4.90
N LEU A 56 8.57 4.37 -5.04
CA LEU A 56 9.48 3.81 -4.04
C LEU A 56 10.95 4.22 -4.25
N SER A 57 11.25 4.87 -5.35
CA SER A 57 12.63 5.27 -5.68
C SER A 57 13.11 6.43 -4.82
N ALA A 58 14.36 6.34 -4.37
CA ALA A 58 15.06 7.43 -3.69
C ALA A 58 15.59 8.52 -4.65
N LEU A 59 15.46 8.33 -5.98
CA LEU A 59 15.92 9.32 -6.95
C LEU A 59 15.06 10.61 -6.88
N PRO A 60 15.68 11.79 -6.90
CA PRO A 60 14.96 13.05 -6.84
C PRO A 60 13.88 13.17 -7.93
N GLY A 61 12.67 13.55 -7.55
CA GLY A 61 11.54 13.72 -8.46
C GLY A 61 10.86 12.43 -8.93
N ALA A 62 11.44 11.24 -8.67
CA ALA A 62 10.88 9.97 -9.13
C ALA A 62 9.47 9.73 -8.60
N ALA A 63 9.26 9.94 -7.31
CA ALA A 63 7.95 9.75 -6.69
C ALA A 63 6.86 10.66 -7.31
N TYR A 64 7.19 11.90 -7.62
CA TYR A 64 6.29 12.81 -8.34
C TYR A 64 5.91 12.25 -9.72
N LEU A 65 6.87 11.76 -10.48
CA LEU A 65 6.62 11.18 -11.80
C LEU A 65 5.81 9.89 -11.71
N GLY A 66 6.02 9.08 -10.67
CA GLY A 66 5.22 7.87 -10.41
C GLY A 66 3.75 8.21 -10.18
N ARG A 67 3.45 9.19 -9.31
CA ARG A 67 2.08 9.65 -9.07
C ARG A 67 1.44 10.28 -10.31
N LYS A 68 2.18 11.14 -11.02
CA LYS A 68 1.75 11.73 -12.29
C LYS A 68 1.46 10.68 -13.36
N MET A 69 2.21 9.58 -13.40
CA MET A 69 1.94 8.47 -14.31
C MET A 69 0.58 7.84 -14.02
N LEU A 70 0.25 7.58 -12.75
CA LEU A 70 -1.04 7.05 -12.34
C LEU A 70 -2.21 7.97 -12.71
N ASP A 71 -2.05 9.29 -12.51
CA ASP A 71 -3.06 10.27 -12.91
C ASP A 71 -3.33 10.25 -14.42
N GLN A 72 -2.28 10.14 -15.24
CA GLN A 72 -2.40 10.19 -16.70
C GLN A 72 -2.95 8.91 -17.35
N VAL A 73 -2.70 7.77 -16.74
CA VAL A 73 -3.12 6.46 -17.28
C VAL A 73 -4.58 6.18 -16.96
N GLY A 74 -5.12 6.81 -15.92
CA GLY A 74 -6.47 6.58 -15.42
C GLY A 74 -6.49 5.34 -14.50
N VAL A 75 -6.56 5.60 -13.21
CA VAL A 75 -6.47 4.53 -12.18
C VAL A 75 -7.66 3.61 -12.16
N ASP A 76 -8.81 4.01 -12.74
CA ASP A 76 -10.06 3.23 -12.72
C ASP A 76 -9.97 1.91 -13.51
N LYS A 77 -8.96 1.79 -14.37
CA LYS A 77 -8.82 0.65 -15.27
C LYS A 77 -8.37 -0.65 -14.59
N HIS A 78 -7.74 -0.57 -13.42
CA HIS A 78 -7.21 -1.75 -12.74
C HIS A 78 -7.14 -1.58 -11.22
N PRO A 79 -7.64 -2.55 -10.42
CA PRO A 79 -7.67 -2.43 -8.96
C PRO A 79 -6.30 -2.16 -8.31
N ALA A 80 -5.21 -2.74 -8.84
CA ALA A 80 -3.87 -2.51 -8.30
C ALA A 80 -3.41 -1.06 -8.50
N LEU A 81 -3.73 -0.41 -9.63
CA LEU A 81 -3.43 1.01 -9.84
C LEU A 81 -4.19 1.90 -8.86
N ARG A 82 -5.47 1.59 -8.61
CA ARG A 82 -6.29 2.31 -7.62
C ARG A 82 -5.68 2.22 -6.23
N VAL A 83 -5.26 1.03 -5.79
CA VAL A 83 -4.63 0.86 -4.47
C VAL A 83 -3.31 1.63 -4.38
N THR A 84 -2.41 1.47 -5.36
CA THR A 84 -1.13 2.18 -5.40
C THR A 84 -1.32 3.69 -5.36
N TYR A 85 -2.26 4.20 -6.13
CA TYR A 85 -2.61 5.62 -6.16
C TYR A 85 -3.13 6.11 -4.82
N ALA A 86 -4.10 5.39 -4.24
CA ALA A 86 -4.65 5.75 -2.95
C ALA A 86 -3.59 5.75 -1.82
N LEU A 87 -2.69 4.78 -1.82
CA LEU A 87 -1.58 4.74 -0.84
C LEU A 87 -0.63 5.94 -1.02
N SER A 88 -0.36 6.37 -2.26
CA SER A 88 0.44 7.56 -2.52
C SER A 88 -0.27 8.85 -2.05
N LEU A 89 -1.59 8.92 -2.18
CA LEU A 89 -2.41 10.02 -1.66
C LEU A 89 -2.38 10.07 -0.13
N LEU A 90 -2.55 8.93 0.54
CA LEU A 90 -2.55 8.86 2.01
C LEU A 90 -1.19 9.14 2.65
N SER A 91 -0.10 8.82 1.95
CA SER A 91 1.26 9.07 2.43
C SER A 91 1.84 10.43 2.03
N GLY A 92 1.20 11.13 1.08
CA GLY A 92 1.79 12.30 0.45
C GLY A 92 2.99 11.97 -0.47
N THR A 93 3.18 10.69 -0.81
CA THR A 93 4.27 10.28 -1.70
C THR A 93 4.02 10.77 -3.12
N GLY A 94 4.95 11.56 -3.64
CA GLY A 94 4.86 12.15 -4.98
C GLY A 94 3.99 13.40 -5.10
N GLY A 95 3.50 13.95 -3.99
CA GLY A 95 2.72 15.19 -3.96
C GLY A 95 2.08 15.42 -2.60
N GLU A 96 1.19 16.38 -2.49
CA GLU A 96 0.45 16.62 -1.26
C GLU A 96 -0.46 15.43 -0.92
N ALA A 97 -0.66 15.19 0.38
CA ALA A 97 -1.60 14.18 0.84
C ALA A 97 -3.04 14.63 0.55
N ASP A 98 -3.85 13.70 0.04
CA ASP A 98 -5.30 13.88 -0.14
C ASP A 98 -6.01 12.67 0.49
N TYR A 99 -6.28 12.80 1.78
CA TYR A 99 -6.91 11.72 2.55
C TYR A 99 -8.32 11.42 2.05
N ALA A 100 -9.10 12.45 1.70
CA ALA A 100 -10.49 12.29 1.26
C ALA A 100 -10.57 11.48 -0.04
N LEU A 101 -9.75 11.82 -1.03
CA LEU A 101 -9.65 11.09 -2.28
C LEU A 101 -9.08 9.67 -2.06
N GLY A 102 -8.02 9.54 -1.27
CA GLY A 102 -7.40 8.25 -0.94
C GLY A 102 -8.40 7.28 -0.30
N HIS A 103 -9.15 7.73 0.70
CA HIS A 103 -10.19 6.92 1.35
C HIS A 103 -11.31 6.52 0.40
N ARG A 104 -11.77 7.44 -0.46
CA ARG A 104 -12.79 7.14 -1.47
C ARG A 104 -12.32 6.03 -2.40
N VAL A 105 -11.13 6.15 -2.95
CA VAL A 105 -10.57 5.16 -3.88
C VAL A 105 -10.43 3.78 -3.21
N LEU A 106 -9.96 3.70 -1.95
CA LEU A 106 -9.86 2.43 -1.23
C LEU A 106 -11.22 1.80 -0.95
N ARG A 107 -12.22 2.62 -0.55
CA ARG A 107 -13.60 2.13 -0.37
C ARG A 107 -14.21 1.60 -1.67
N ASP A 108 -13.88 2.20 -2.81
CA ASP A 108 -14.34 1.72 -4.11
C ASP A 108 -13.68 0.40 -4.49
N VAL A 109 -12.40 0.18 -4.14
CA VAL A 109 -11.74 -1.13 -4.32
C VAL A 109 -12.39 -2.20 -3.43
N LEU A 110 -12.77 -1.88 -2.20
CA LEU A 110 -13.47 -2.83 -1.31
C LEU A 110 -14.82 -3.28 -1.86
N LYS A 111 -15.55 -2.40 -2.56
CA LYS A 111 -16.86 -2.67 -3.17
C LYS A 111 -16.76 -3.36 -4.53
N ASP A 112 -15.62 -3.36 -5.16
CA ASP A 112 -15.41 -3.94 -6.48
C ASP A 112 -15.41 -5.47 -6.41
N GLU A 113 -16.45 -6.12 -6.94
CA GLU A 113 -16.59 -7.58 -6.93
C GLU A 113 -15.46 -8.28 -7.69
N HIS A 114 -14.86 -7.62 -8.68
CA HIS A 114 -13.77 -8.16 -9.47
C HIS A 114 -12.37 -7.90 -8.89
N ALA A 115 -12.26 -7.08 -7.85
CA ALA A 115 -10.97 -6.83 -7.22
C ALA A 115 -10.52 -8.07 -6.42
N PRO A 116 -9.26 -8.53 -6.59
CA PRO A 116 -8.71 -9.63 -5.82
C PRO A 116 -8.75 -9.36 -4.30
N ASP A 117 -9.02 -10.40 -3.50
CA ASP A 117 -9.08 -10.31 -2.03
C ASP A 117 -7.82 -9.69 -1.43
N LYS A 118 -6.65 -9.99 -1.99
CA LYS A 118 -5.38 -9.36 -1.58
C LYS A 118 -5.42 -7.85 -1.67
N LEU A 119 -5.99 -7.27 -2.73
CA LEU A 119 -6.07 -5.82 -2.91
C LEU A 119 -7.16 -5.21 -2.02
N LYS A 120 -8.28 -5.90 -1.84
CA LYS A 120 -9.30 -5.53 -0.86
C LYS A 120 -8.73 -5.53 0.57
N GLY A 121 -7.96 -6.57 0.92
CA GLY A 121 -7.29 -6.65 2.23
C GLY A 121 -6.31 -5.51 2.47
N LEU A 122 -5.49 -5.17 1.48
CA LEU A 122 -4.60 -4.00 1.54
C LEU A 122 -5.39 -2.69 1.71
N SER A 123 -6.51 -2.56 0.99
CA SER A 123 -7.38 -1.38 1.09
C SER A 123 -7.99 -1.24 2.49
N ALA A 124 -8.50 -2.35 3.05
CA ALA A 124 -9.02 -2.37 4.41
C ALA A 124 -7.94 -2.02 5.44
N ALA A 125 -6.75 -2.63 5.34
CA ALA A 125 -5.64 -2.32 6.25
C ALA A 125 -5.24 -0.84 6.20
N ALA A 126 -5.17 -0.23 5.01
CA ALA A 126 -4.82 1.17 4.84
C ALA A 126 -5.91 2.12 5.41
N LEU A 127 -7.19 1.77 5.27
CA LEU A 127 -8.29 2.49 5.92
C LEU A 127 -8.22 2.34 7.44
N GLY A 128 -7.86 1.16 7.95
CA GLY A 128 -7.60 0.93 9.36
C GLY A 128 -6.46 1.78 9.91
N ASP A 129 -5.34 1.87 9.20
CA ASP A 129 -4.23 2.76 9.56
C ASP A 129 -4.66 4.23 9.58
N SER A 130 -5.46 4.66 8.60
CA SER A 130 -5.96 6.03 8.54
C SER A 130 -6.90 6.36 9.69
N ALA A 131 -7.84 5.47 10.01
CA ALA A 131 -8.76 5.65 11.13
C ALA A 131 -8.00 5.68 12.48
N ARG A 132 -7.03 4.77 12.66
CA ARG A 132 -6.21 4.73 13.88
C ARG A 132 -5.36 5.98 14.09
N LEU A 133 -4.85 6.57 13.01
CA LEU A 133 -3.94 7.73 13.06
C LEU A 133 -4.66 9.08 12.89
N GLY A 134 -5.98 9.07 12.72
CA GLY A 134 -6.74 10.30 12.50
C GLY A 134 -6.36 11.02 11.20
N ARG A 135 -6.06 10.27 10.12
CA ARG A 135 -5.67 10.85 8.84
C ARG A 135 -6.88 11.36 8.08
N GLY A 136 -7.05 12.67 8.02
CA GLY A 136 -8.16 13.35 7.35
C GLY A 136 -9.45 13.43 8.16
N GLU A 137 -9.56 12.70 9.25
CA GLU A 137 -10.69 12.68 10.18
C GLU A 137 -10.15 12.47 11.60
N GLU A 138 -10.97 12.62 12.62
CA GLU A 138 -10.60 12.29 13.99
C GLU A 138 -10.28 10.79 14.12
N ALA A 139 -9.35 10.45 15.02
CA ALA A 139 -8.97 9.05 15.22
C ALA A 139 -10.14 8.24 15.77
N ASP A 140 -10.41 7.10 15.13
CA ASP A 140 -11.46 6.16 15.52
C ASP A 140 -10.89 4.75 15.62
N LEU A 141 -10.64 4.30 16.86
CA LEU A 141 -10.00 3.01 17.14
C LEU A 141 -10.95 1.84 16.88
N GLU A 142 -12.26 2.01 17.05
CA GLU A 142 -13.25 0.96 16.76
C GLU A 142 -13.39 0.76 15.25
N LEU A 143 -13.46 1.85 14.48
CA LEU A 143 -13.41 1.76 13.02
C LEU A 143 -12.12 1.12 12.54
N ALA A 144 -10.97 1.51 13.10
CA ALA A 144 -9.69 0.93 12.77
C ALA A 144 -9.67 -0.58 13.02
N LYS A 145 -10.14 -1.04 14.20
CA LYS A 145 -10.27 -2.46 14.53
C LYS A 145 -11.12 -3.19 13.50
N ALA A 146 -12.31 -2.67 13.18
CA ALA A 146 -13.20 -3.28 12.19
C ALA A 146 -12.53 -3.42 10.82
N GLN A 147 -11.79 -2.41 10.38
CA GLN A 147 -11.06 -2.47 9.11
C GLN A 147 -9.93 -3.52 9.11
N TYR A 148 -9.20 -3.68 10.22
CA TYR A 148 -8.19 -4.74 10.32
C TYR A 148 -8.80 -6.14 10.41
N GLU A 149 -9.99 -6.30 11.00
CA GLU A 149 -10.73 -7.57 10.99
C GLU A 149 -11.11 -7.95 9.56
N ILE A 150 -11.63 -7.01 8.76
CA ILE A 150 -11.89 -7.19 7.33
C ILE A 150 -10.60 -7.58 6.58
N ALA A 151 -9.50 -6.87 6.83
CA ALA A 151 -8.22 -7.17 6.20
C ALA A 151 -7.74 -8.60 6.52
N PHE A 152 -7.90 -9.05 7.77
CA PHE A 152 -7.54 -10.39 8.20
C PHE A 152 -8.39 -11.46 7.49
N GLU A 153 -9.69 -11.29 7.40
CA GLU A 153 -10.60 -12.22 6.71
C GLU A 153 -10.32 -12.30 5.21
N LEU A 154 -9.83 -11.21 4.61
CA LEU A 154 -9.35 -11.17 3.22
C LEU A 154 -7.90 -11.71 3.05
N GLY A 155 -7.36 -12.38 4.07
CA GLY A 155 -6.10 -13.11 4.01
C GLY A 155 -4.86 -12.33 4.43
N MET A 156 -4.97 -11.08 4.88
CA MET A 156 -3.85 -10.32 5.43
C MET A 156 -3.50 -10.76 6.86
N ARG A 157 -2.73 -11.83 6.98
CA ARG A 157 -2.42 -12.46 8.28
C ARG A 157 -1.72 -11.51 9.26
N ASP A 158 -0.95 -10.55 8.78
CA ASP A 158 -0.30 -9.53 9.63
C ASP A 158 -1.30 -8.57 10.30
N ALA A 159 -2.54 -8.45 9.81
CA ALA A 159 -3.58 -7.70 10.50
C ALA A 159 -3.88 -8.29 11.89
N ALA A 160 -3.70 -9.60 12.08
CA ALA A 160 -3.82 -10.24 13.39
C ALA A 160 -2.82 -9.71 14.42
N HIS A 161 -1.61 -9.34 13.99
CA HIS A 161 -0.63 -8.70 14.88
C HIS A 161 -1.14 -7.33 15.35
N THR A 162 -1.66 -6.54 14.43
CA THR A 162 -2.19 -5.20 14.76
C THR A 162 -3.42 -5.30 15.69
N LEU A 163 -4.30 -6.28 15.46
CA LEU A 163 -5.44 -6.56 16.35
C LEU A 163 -5.00 -7.06 17.73
N GLY A 164 -3.96 -7.87 17.79
CA GLY A 164 -3.36 -8.28 19.07
C GLY A 164 -2.83 -7.09 19.86
N LEU A 165 -2.12 -6.16 19.21
CA LEU A 165 -1.65 -4.93 19.82
C LEU A 165 -2.80 -4.03 20.31
N TYR A 166 -3.93 -4.00 19.61
CA TYR A 166 -5.13 -3.30 20.07
C TYR A 166 -5.55 -3.83 21.46
N TRP A 167 -5.69 -5.12 21.60
CA TRP A 167 -6.09 -5.75 22.86
C TRP A 167 -5.01 -5.74 23.96
N GLU A 168 -3.78 -5.43 23.64
CA GLU A 168 -2.73 -5.12 24.62
C GLU A 168 -2.73 -3.64 25.03
N ASN A 169 -3.60 -2.78 24.43
CA ASN A 169 -3.55 -1.32 24.53
C ASN A 169 -2.19 -0.74 24.10
N CYS A 170 -1.62 -1.32 23.04
CA CYS A 170 -0.31 -0.95 22.52
C CYS A 170 -0.39 -0.23 21.16
N TRP A 171 -1.57 0.26 20.75
CA TRP A 171 -1.66 1.06 19.53
C TRP A 171 -1.07 2.45 19.75
N SER A 172 -0.22 2.88 18.83
CA SER A 172 0.22 4.27 18.78
C SER A 172 -0.98 5.17 18.44
N GLY A 173 -1.16 6.23 19.20
CA GLY A 173 -2.29 7.15 19.05
C GLY A 173 -3.47 6.88 19.98
N ALA A 174 -3.56 5.70 20.61
CA ALA A 174 -4.53 5.47 21.66
C ALA A 174 -4.12 6.21 22.95
N ALA A 175 -5.05 6.94 23.55
CA ALA A 175 -4.82 7.50 24.87
C ALA A 175 -4.89 6.39 25.95
N PRO A 176 -4.23 6.54 27.09
CA PRO A 176 -4.37 5.61 28.21
C PRO A 176 -5.85 5.49 28.63
N GLY A 177 -6.39 4.28 28.51
CA GLY A 177 -7.78 4.01 28.87
C GLY A 177 -8.78 3.94 27.71
N ASP A 178 -8.39 4.31 26.48
CA ASP A 178 -9.25 4.19 25.29
C ASP A 178 -9.66 2.74 25.01
N VAL A 179 -8.76 1.81 25.30
CA VAL A 179 -9.01 0.37 25.20
C VAL A 179 -8.57 -0.30 26.49
N LEU A 180 -9.47 -1.06 27.13
CA LEU A 180 -9.10 -1.88 28.27
C LEU A 180 -8.27 -3.08 27.80
N PRO A 181 -7.06 -3.29 28.36
CA PRO A 181 -6.23 -4.43 27.97
C PRO A 181 -6.94 -5.77 28.21
N ASP A 182 -6.95 -6.62 27.19
CA ASP A 182 -7.45 -7.99 27.25
C ASP A 182 -6.40 -8.95 26.70
N ARG A 183 -5.50 -9.38 27.57
CA ARG A 183 -4.42 -10.30 27.21
C ARG A 183 -4.90 -11.63 26.60
N PRO A 184 -5.96 -12.28 27.09
CA PRO A 184 -6.54 -13.46 26.44
C PRO A 184 -6.94 -13.20 24.98
N ARG A 185 -7.61 -12.10 24.67
CA ARG A 185 -7.97 -11.73 23.29
C ARG A 185 -6.74 -11.41 22.44
N ALA A 186 -5.76 -10.71 22.99
CA ALA A 186 -4.51 -10.45 22.28
C ALA A 186 -3.83 -11.75 21.86
N LEU A 187 -3.71 -12.72 22.78
CA LEU A 187 -3.13 -14.04 22.51
C LEU A 187 -3.93 -14.82 21.45
N GLN A 188 -5.27 -14.71 21.46
CA GLN A 188 -6.10 -15.34 20.42
C GLN A 188 -5.78 -14.77 19.04
N TRP A 189 -5.66 -13.45 18.90
CA TRP A 189 -5.30 -12.83 17.62
C TRP A 189 -3.92 -13.22 17.14
N TYR A 190 -2.91 -13.22 18.01
CA TYR A 190 -1.58 -13.68 17.63
C TYR A 190 -1.58 -15.15 17.18
N LYS A 191 -2.34 -16.03 17.86
CA LYS A 191 -2.49 -17.43 17.44
C LYS A 191 -3.18 -17.55 16.07
N ARG A 192 -4.21 -16.73 15.79
CA ARG A 192 -4.89 -16.69 14.48
C ARG A 192 -3.94 -16.27 13.35
N GLY A 193 -3.04 -15.32 13.58
CA GLY A 193 -1.99 -14.95 12.62
C GLY A 193 -1.02 -16.11 12.39
N GLY A 194 -0.64 -16.79 13.45
CA GLY A 194 0.16 -18.03 13.41
C GLY A 194 1.48 -17.88 12.64
N ALA A 195 1.94 -18.99 12.07
CA ALA A 195 3.20 -19.04 11.31
C ALA A 195 3.20 -18.18 10.03
N ALA A 196 2.03 -17.79 9.53
CA ALA A 196 1.92 -16.92 8.37
C ALA A 196 2.25 -15.44 8.68
N SER A 197 2.34 -15.07 9.99
CA SER A 197 2.78 -13.77 10.46
C SER A 197 3.96 -13.93 11.43
N PRO A 198 5.20 -13.73 11.01
CA PRO A 198 6.37 -13.77 11.90
C PRO A 198 6.26 -12.81 13.09
N ARG A 199 5.57 -11.67 12.92
CA ARG A 199 5.31 -10.72 14.00
C ARG A 199 4.42 -11.31 15.08
N CYS A 200 3.38 -12.07 14.70
CA CYS A 200 2.51 -12.75 15.66
C CYS A 200 3.29 -13.80 16.44
N MET A 201 4.14 -14.59 15.79
CA MET A 201 4.97 -15.60 16.45
C MET A 201 5.92 -14.98 17.47
N ALA A 202 6.65 -13.94 17.08
CA ALA A 202 7.55 -13.23 17.99
C ALA A 202 6.82 -12.66 19.23
N ARG A 203 5.58 -12.16 19.02
CA ARG A 203 4.81 -11.62 20.15
C ARG A 203 4.26 -12.72 21.07
N LEU A 204 3.83 -13.86 20.51
CA LEU A 204 3.44 -15.03 21.30
C LEU A 204 4.58 -15.50 22.18
N ASP A 205 5.78 -15.66 21.62
CA ASP A 205 6.96 -16.09 22.38
C ASP A 205 7.27 -15.12 23.53
N ALA A 206 7.25 -13.81 23.26
CA ALA A 206 7.48 -12.79 24.27
C ALA A 206 6.44 -12.78 25.41
N LEU A 207 5.20 -13.18 25.12
CA LEU A 207 4.11 -13.20 26.10
C LEU A 207 4.00 -14.55 26.86
N THR A 208 4.52 -15.64 26.30
CA THR A 208 4.43 -16.99 26.91
C THR A 208 5.68 -17.39 27.69
N THR A 209 6.81 -16.71 27.45
CA THR A 209 8.10 -17.02 28.12
C THR A 209 8.27 -16.31 29.48
N LYS A 210 7.25 -15.62 29.96
CA LYS A 210 7.17 -15.00 31.30
C LYS A 210 6.16 -15.74 32.16
#